data_2567fb707d697d72cdf37bed8e8d1581
#
_entry.id   2567fb707d697d72cdf37bed8e8d1581
#
_cell.length_a   1.000
_cell.length_b   1.000
_cell.length_c   1.000
_cell.angle_alpha   90.00
_cell.angle_beta   90.00
_cell.angle_gamma   90.00
#
_symmetry.space_group_name_H-M   'P 1'
#
loop_
_entity.id
_entity.type
_entity.pdbx_description
1 polymer ?
#
loop_
_entity_poly.entity_id
_entity_poly.type
_entity_poly.pdbx_seq_one_letter_code
_entity_poly.pdbx_strand_id
1 'polypeptide(L)'
;MTKLDNDTVTRKLFTGVVEAEKYQSGNWVAQKLVNNFMVAILSIVKEAGSQEIHEIGCGEGHILGMLATAGFAVRGCDISNESLAVARSEAEKRNLIIQLTAKSIYDLDPSVDCSDTVICCEVLEHLAEPAVALKKLVSITRKNLIVSVPNEPIWHFLNLVRGKYLTAFGNTPGHFQHWSKRKFVGFVGEYAKIVHVYTPLPWTLIHCQPR
;
A
#
# COMPACT_ATOMS: atom_id res chain seq x y z
N MET A 1 19.80 21.58 18.41
CA MET A 1 19.23 20.58 17.48
C MET A 1 17.83 21.04 17.13
N THR A 2 17.69 21.71 15.99
CA THR A 2 16.44 22.29 15.48
C THR A 2 15.49 21.15 15.07
N LYS A 3 14.29 21.14 15.64
CA LYS A 3 13.17 20.34 15.13
C LYS A 3 12.97 20.68 13.66
N LEU A 4 13.47 19.86 12.75
CA LEU A 4 13.06 19.89 11.37
C LEU A 4 11.58 19.51 11.34
N ASP A 5 10.77 20.48 10.90
CA ASP A 5 9.33 20.35 10.78
C ASP A 5 8.99 19.11 9.94
N ASN A 6 8.26 18.17 10.52
CA ASN A 6 7.85 16.92 9.87
C ASN A 6 7.15 17.18 8.51
N ASP A 7 6.49 18.31 8.35
CA ASP A 7 5.87 18.76 7.11
C ASP A 7 6.88 19.04 5.99
N THR A 8 8.03 19.62 6.32
CA THR A 8 9.08 19.95 5.32
C THR A 8 9.82 18.72 4.85
N VAL A 9 10.10 17.74 5.76
CA VAL A 9 10.73 16.47 5.41
C VAL A 9 9.75 15.62 4.59
N THR A 10 8.49 15.59 4.97
CA THR A 10 7.43 14.88 4.24
C THR A 10 7.23 15.49 2.85
N ARG A 11 7.21 16.81 2.71
CA ARG A 11 7.13 17.47 1.39
C ARG A 11 8.32 17.19 0.49
N LYS A 12 9.56 17.17 1.01
CA LYS A 12 10.77 16.83 0.22
C LYS A 12 10.80 15.36 -0.20
N LEU A 13 10.35 14.44 0.65
CA LEU A 13 10.21 13.02 0.32
C LEU A 13 9.17 12.82 -0.79
N PHE A 14 8.12 13.64 -0.78
CA PHE A 14 6.99 13.51 -1.68
C PHE A 14 7.22 14.12 -3.07
N THR A 15 7.92 15.24 -3.19
CA THR A 15 8.29 15.81 -4.50
C THR A 15 9.10 14.83 -5.36
N GLY A 16 9.84 13.91 -4.74
CA GLY A 16 10.56 12.86 -5.48
C GLY A 16 9.70 11.65 -5.88
N VAL A 17 8.55 11.42 -5.23
CA VAL A 17 7.67 10.25 -5.51
C VAL A 17 6.56 10.61 -6.51
N VAL A 18 6.14 11.87 -6.56
CA VAL A 18 4.98 12.35 -7.36
C VAL A 18 5.37 12.74 -8.80
N GLU A 19 6.64 12.72 -9.17
CA GLU A 19 7.08 13.02 -10.54
C GLU A 19 6.85 11.89 -11.55
N ALA A 20 6.33 10.72 -11.15
CA ALA A 20 5.88 9.72 -12.09
C ALA A 20 4.63 10.23 -12.85
N GLU A 21 4.69 10.25 -14.17
CA GLU A 21 3.76 10.92 -15.09
C GLU A 21 2.27 10.61 -14.94
N LYS A 22 1.88 9.52 -14.27
CA LYS A 22 0.48 9.16 -14.00
C LYS A 22 -0.21 10.04 -12.95
N TYR A 23 0.53 10.76 -12.12
CA TYR A 23 0.00 11.65 -11.08
C TYR A 23 0.01 13.13 -11.50
N GLN A 24 0.45 13.45 -12.70
CA GLN A 24 0.38 14.79 -13.33
C GLN A 24 -1.03 15.18 -13.81
N SER A 25 -2.08 14.45 -13.42
CA SER A 25 -3.41 15.03 -13.56
C SER A 25 -3.47 16.25 -12.65
N GLY A 26 -3.73 17.45 -13.20
CA GLY A 26 -3.79 18.72 -12.46
C GLY A 26 -4.87 18.80 -11.37
N ASN A 27 -5.23 17.68 -10.78
CA ASN A 27 -6.20 17.57 -9.72
C ASN A 27 -5.47 17.49 -8.37
N TRP A 28 -5.19 18.66 -7.80
CA TRP A 28 -4.59 18.83 -6.48
C TRP A 28 -5.30 18.03 -5.37
N VAL A 29 -6.62 17.78 -5.52
CA VAL A 29 -7.39 16.96 -4.56
C VAL A 29 -6.93 15.51 -4.60
N ALA A 30 -6.76 14.93 -5.79
CA ALA A 30 -6.29 13.55 -5.92
C ALA A 30 -4.87 13.39 -5.36
N GLN A 31 -3.98 14.34 -5.66
CA GLN A 31 -2.63 14.36 -5.11
C GLN A 31 -2.64 14.43 -3.58
N LYS A 32 -3.49 15.29 -3.00
CA LYS A 32 -3.62 15.42 -1.54
C LYS A 32 -4.12 14.12 -0.89
N LEU A 33 -5.08 13.43 -1.51
CA LEU A 33 -5.60 12.16 -1.00
C LEU A 33 -4.50 11.07 -1.00
N VAL A 34 -3.78 10.91 -2.11
CA VAL A 34 -2.65 9.97 -2.20
C VAL A 34 -1.57 10.34 -1.19
N ASN A 35 -1.25 11.62 -1.04
CA ASN A 35 -0.29 12.09 -0.05
C ASN A 35 -0.68 11.68 1.37
N ASN A 36 -1.92 11.90 1.76
CA ASN A 36 -2.41 11.52 3.08
C ASN A 36 -2.30 10.00 3.32
N PHE A 37 -2.57 9.18 2.30
CA PHE A 37 -2.41 7.73 2.37
C PHE A 37 -0.94 7.33 2.58
N MET A 38 -0.02 7.88 1.80
CA MET A 38 1.41 7.62 1.91
C MET A 38 1.98 8.08 3.26
N VAL A 39 1.58 9.25 3.75
CA VAL A 39 1.95 9.76 5.07
C VAL A 39 1.47 8.83 6.18
N ALA A 40 0.24 8.31 6.08
CA ALA A 40 -0.28 7.36 7.05
C ALA A 40 0.56 6.07 7.09
N ILE A 41 0.91 5.49 5.94
CA ILE A 41 1.79 4.31 5.88
C ILE A 41 3.15 4.60 6.52
N LEU A 42 3.79 5.72 6.15
CA LEU A 42 5.09 6.09 6.69
C LEU A 42 5.05 6.29 8.22
N SER A 43 3.99 6.90 8.74
CA SER A 43 3.80 7.07 10.19
C SER A 43 3.68 5.73 10.91
N ILE A 44 2.84 4.81 10.38
CA ILE A 44 2.69 3.47 10.95
C ILE A 44 4.02 2.72 10.98
N VAL A 45 4.77 2.73 9.88
CA VAL A 45 6.07 2.04 9.77
C VAL A 45 7.08 2.62 10.77
N LYS A 46 7.12 3.95 10.93
CA LYS A 46 7.99 4.61 11.92
C LYS A 46 7.61 4.26 13.36
N GLU A 47 6.32 4.29 13.68
CA GLU A 47 5.80 3.94 15.01
C GLU A 47 6.02 2.45 15.34
N ALA A 48 5.94 1.58 14.33
CA ALA A 48 6.21 0.16 14.45
C ALA A 48 7.67 -0.18 14.75
N GLY A 49 8.60 0.75 14.52
CA GLY A 49 10.04 0.59 14.78
C GLY A 49 10.72 -0.52 13.96
N SER A 50 10.10 -0.94 12.87
CA SER A 50 10.62 -2.01 12.00
C SER A 50 11.70 -1.49 11.07
N GLN A 51 12.74 -2.29 10.85
CA GLN A 51 13.83 -1.94 9.93
C GLN A 51 13.67 -2.63 8.56
N GLU A 52 13.09 -3.81 8.54
CA GLU A 52 12.91 -4.64 7.35
C GLU A 52 11.44 -4.66 6.93
N ILE A 53 11.18 -4.30 5.67
CA ILE A 53 9.82 -4.17 5.13
C ILE A 53 9.72 -4.97 3.84
N HIS A 54 8.64 -5.76 3.72
CA HIS A 54 8.29 -6.48 2.51
C HIS A 54 6.91 -6.03 2.01
N GLU A 55 6.86 -5.41 0.83
CA GLU A 55 5.61 -5.04 0.17
C GLU A 55 5.17 -6.13 -0.81
N ILE A 56 3.94 -6.61 -0.63
CA ILE A 56 3.32 -7.64 -1.48
C ILE A 56 2.30 -6.97 -2.39
N GLY A 57 2.48 -7.13 -3.71
CA GLY A 57 1.73 -6.38 -4.72
C GLY A 57 2.26 -4.95 -4.84
N CYS A 58 3.58 -4.80 -4.97
CA CYS A 58 4.23 -3.50 -4.94
C CYS A 58 4.02 -2.66 -6.22
N GLY A 59 3.50 -3.24 -7.30
CA GLY A 59 3.27 -2.55 -8.56
C GLY A 59 4.50 -1.80 -9.07
N GLU A 60 4.35 -0.51 -9.36
CA GLU A 60 5.40 0.39 -9.83
C GLU A 60 6.35 0.88 -8.72
N GLY A 61 6.20 0.38 -7.47
CA GLY A 61 7.13 0.61 -6.36
C GLY A 61 7.00 1.96 -5.66
N HIS A 62 5.86 2.61 -5.70
CA HIS A 62 5.67 3.94 -5.11
C HIS A 62 5.87 3.95 -3.59
N ILE A 63 5.27 2.99 -2.86
CA ILE A 63 5.43 2.85 -1.40
C ILE A 63 6.88 2.45 -1.08
N LEU A 64 7.44 1.47 -1.81
CA LEU A 64 8.84 1.06 -1.64
C LEU A 64 9.81 2.22 -1.83
N GLY A 65 9.63 3.02 -2.89
CA GLY A 65 10.46 4.19 -3.18
C GLY A 65 10.42 5.24 -2.07
N MET A 66 9.24 5.48 -1.49
CA MET A 66 9.07 6.38 -0.35
C MET A 66 9.79 5.84 0.89
N LEU A 67 9.60 4.56 1.21
CA LEU A 67 10.20 3.93 2.40
C LEU A 67 11.70 3.81 2.28
N ALA A 68 12.24 3.43 1.10
CA ALA A 68 13.67 3.41 0.83
C ALA A 68 14.30 4.80 0.98
N THR A 69 13.63 5.84 0.48
CA THR A 69 14.09 7.24 0.65
C THR A 69 14.08 7.68 2.13
N ALA A 70 13.18 7.12 2.93
CA ALA A 70 13.12 7.35 4.37
C ALA A 70 14.16 6.52 5.16
N GLY A 71 14.98 5.70 4.50
CA GLY A 71 16.09 4.94 5.08
C GLY A 71 15.74 3.53 5.56
N PHE A 72 14.55 3.00 5.19
CA PHE A 72 14.18 1.62 5.52
C PHE A 72 14.80 0.63 4.53
N ALA A 73 15.16 -0.57 5.02
CA ALA A 73 15.48 -1.70 4.17
C ALA A 73 14.19 -2.29 3.60
N VAL A 74 14.02 -2.22 2.28
CA VAL A 74 12.78 -2.60 1.62
C VAL A 74 13.00 -3.65 0.55
N ARG A 75 12.02 -4.54 0.41
CA ARG A 75 11.87 -5.44 -0.72
C ARG A 75 10.42 -5.52 -1.13
N GLY A 76 10.16 -5.94 -2.37
CA GLY A 76 8.80 -6.07 -2.86
C GLY A 76 8.62 -7.19 -3.86
N CYS A 77 7.39 -7.66 -4.00
CA CYS A 77 7.02 -8.55 -5.07
C CYS A 77 5.70 -8.13 -5.72
N ASP A 78 5.57 -8.47 -7.00
CA ASP A 78 4.35 -8.31 -7.79
C ASP A 78 4.27 -9.42 -8.84
N ILE A 79 3.08 -9.70 -9.35
CA ILE A 79 2.89 -10.66 -10.44
C ILE A 79 3.20 -10.04 -11.81
N SER A 80 3.13 -8.71 -11.95
CA SER A 80 3.34 -7.98 -13.19
C SER A 80 4.82 -7.66 -13.40
N ASN A 81 5.42 -8.34 -14.36
CA ASN A 81 6.80 -8.03 -14.78
C ASN A 81 6.94 -6.60 -15.35
N GLU A 82 5.89 -6.10 -16.00
CA GLU A 82 5.84 -4.74 -16.55
C GLU A 82 5.92 -3.71 -15.43
N SER A 83 5.12 -3.86 -14.37
CA SER A 83 5.13 -2.98 -13.20
C SER A 83 6.48 -3.04 -12.48
N LEU A 84 7.05 -4.24 -12.32
CA LEU A 84 8.37 -4.42 -11.71
C LEU A 84 9.49 -3.78 -12.54
N ALA A 85 9.38 -3.78 -13.87
CA ALA A 85 10.36 -3.09 -14.73
C ALA A 85 10.32 -1.57 -14.51
N VAL A 86 9.13 -0.99 -14.37
CA VAL A 86 8.96 0.43 -14.01
C VAL A 86 9.55 0.69 -12.62
N ALA A 87 9.23 -0.14 -11.63
CA ALA A 87 9.75 -0.01 -10.27
C ALA A 87 11.29 -0.04 -10.22
N ARG A 88 11.93 -0.94 -10.98
CA ARG A 88 13.41 -0.99 -11.10
C ARG A 88 13.98 0.29 -11.70
N SER A 89 13.41 0.74 -12.82
CA SER A 89 13.84 1.97 -13.48
C SER A 89 13.73 3.20 -12.56
N GLU A 90 12.63 3.32 -11.82
CA GLU A 90 12.44 4.42 -10.87
C GLU A 90 13.40 4.34 -9.66
N ALA A 91 13.69 3.13 -9.17
CA ALA A 91 14.67 2.93 -8.11
C ALA A 91 16.09 3.33 -8.58
N GLU A 92 16.49 2.91 -9.79
CA GLU A 92 17.78 3.26 -10.40
C GLU A 92 17.95 4.78 -10.57
N LYS A 93 16.95 5.47 -11.15
CA LYS A 93 16.97 6.93 -11.32
C LYS A 93 17.19 7.69 -10.01
N ARG A 94 16.74 7.11 -8.90
CA ARG A 94 16.80 7.72 -7.57
C ARG A 94 17.95 7.17 -6.72
N ASN A 95 18.80 6.28 -7.27
CA ASN A 95 19.87 5.57 -6.57
C ASN A 95 19.38 4.84 -5.30
N LEU A 96 18.19 4.22 -5.37
CA LEU A 96 17.60 3.45 -4.26
C LEU A 96 17.93 1.96 -4.42
N ILE A 97 18.24 1.30 -3.30
CA ILE A 97 18.46 -0.14 -3.24
C ILE A 97 17.14 -0.81 -2.85
N ILE A 98 16.47 -1.45 -3.82
CA ILE A 98 15.21 -2.15 -3.64
C ILE A 98 15.31 -3.54 -4.27
N GLN A 99 15.05 -4.59 -3.49
CA GLN A 99 14.98 -5.95 -4.03
C GLN A 99 13.56 -6.21 -4.56
N LEU A 100 13.45 -6.56 -5.84
CA LEU A 100 12.17 -6.78 -6.52
C LEU A 100 12.11 -8.18 -7.14
N THR A 101 11.03 -8.92 -6.85
CA THR A 101 10.83 -10.31 -7.31
C THR A 101 9.46 -10.47 -7.95
N ALA A 102 9.39 -11.16 -9.10
CA ALA A 102 8.13 -11.58 -9.69
C ALA A 102 7.57 -12.76 -8.90
N LYS A 103 6.47 -12.55 -8.15
CA LYS A 103 5.88 -13.59 -7.30
C LYS A 103 4.41 -13.30 -7.02
N SER A 104 3.57 -14.33 -7.05
CA SER A 104 2.18 -14.25 -6.62
C SER A 104 2.08 -14.25 -5.10
N ILE A 105 1.08 -13.53 -4.56
CA ILE A 105 0.74 -13.56 -3.13
C ILE A 105 0.42 -14.99 -2.64
N TYR A 106 -0.08 -15.84 -3.53
CA TYR A 106 -0.40 -17.24 -3.20
C TYR A 106 0.84 -18.14 -3.09
N ASP A 107 1.97 -17.74 -3.69
CA ASP A 107 3.25 -18.46 -3.68
C ASP A 107 4.20 -18.02 -2.56
N LEU A 108 3.73 -17.16 -1.66
CA LEU A 108 4.52 -16.71 -0.51
C LEU A 108 4.88 -17.89 0.40
N ASP A 109 6.16 -17.94 0.79
CA ASP A 109 6.75 -18.99 1.64
C ASP A 109 7.37 -18.35 2.89
N PRO A 110 6.91 -18.73 4.10
CA PRO A 110 7.45 -18.19 5.35
C PRO A 110 8.96 -18.43 5.54
N SER A 111 9.54 -19.43 4.89
CA SER A 111 10.98 -19.72 4.99
C SER A 111 11.85 -18.66 4.27
N VAL A 112 11.28 -17.96 3.29
CA VAL A 112 11.99 -17.01 2.41
C VAL A 112 11.44 -15.59 2.50
N ASP A 113 10.12 -15.45 2.61
CA ASP A 113 9.41 -14.19 2.43
C ASP A 113 9.13 -13.44 3.75
N CYS A 114 9.45 -14.03 4.91
CA CYS A 114 9.21 -13.40 6.22
C CYS A 114 9.90 -12.05 6.36
N SER A 115 9.17 -11.07 6.92
CA SER A 115 9.69 -9.74 7.25
C SER A 115 9.12 -9.24 8.58
N ASP A 116 9.82 -8.28 9.21
CA ASP A 116 9.32 -7.62 10.42
C ASP A 116 8.01 -6.89 10.16
N THR A 117 7.96 -6.13 9.08
CA THR A 117 6.73 -5.50 8.60
C THR A 117 6.40 -5.96 7.18
N VAL A 118 5.18 -6.42 6.99
CA VAL A 118 4.60 -6.74 5.68
C VAL A 118 3.57 -5.69 5.33
N ILE A 119 3.61 -5.19 4.10
CA ILE A 119 2.65 -4.23 3.54
C ILE A 119 1.95 -4.88 2.36
N CYS A 120 0.63 -4.77 2.29
CA CYS A 120 -0.17 -5.21 1.15
C CYS A 120 -1.32 -4.22 0.96
N CYS A 121 -1.12 -3.26 0.08
CA CYS A 121 -2.05 -2.16 -0.16
C CYS A 121 -2.66 -2.23 -1.55
N GLU A 122 -3.99 -2.10 -1.63
CA GLU A 122 -4.75 -2.07 -2.90
C GLU A 122 -4.56 -3.35 -3.75
N VAL A 123 -4.55 -4.50 -3.08
CA VAL A 123 -4.37 -5.82 -3.72
C VAL A 123 -5.55 -6.75 -3.42
N LEU A 124 -5.98 -6.81 -2.16
CA LEU A 124 -6.96 -7.81 -1.71
C LEU A 124 -8.30 -7.72 -2.44
N GLU A 125 -8.71 -6.52 -2.88
CA GLU A 125 -9.93 -6.29 -3.66
C GLU A 125 -9.89 -6.92 -5.05
N HIS A 126 -8.72 -7.17 -5.59
CA HIS A 126 -8.51 -7.78 -6.90
C HIS A 126 -8.42 -9.31 -6.85
N LEU A 127 -8.50 -9.92 -5.66
CA LEU A 127 -8.29 -11.34 -5.49
C LEU A 127 -9.61 -12.12 -5.42
N ALA A 128 -9.65 -13.27 -6.08
CA ALA A 128 -10.77 -14.20 -5.99
C ALA A 128 -10.85 -14.85 -4.60
N GLU A 129 -9.70 -15.15 -3.99
CA GLU A 129 -9.59 -15.82 -2.70
C GLU A 129 -8.83 -14.97 -1.66
N PRO A 130 -9.35 -13.81 -1.25
CA PRO A 130 -8.66 -12.87 -0.34
C PRO A 130 -8.36 -13.48 1.04
N ALA A 131 -9.16 -14.46 1.48
CA ALA A 131 -8.94 -15.18 2.74
C ALA A 131 -7.66 -16.02 2.72
N VAL A 132 -7.38 -16.69 1.60
CA VAL A 132 -6.14 -17.46 1.40
C VAL A 132 -4.95 -16.50 1.36
N ALA A 133 -5.08 -15.40 0.62
CA ALA A 133 -4.05 -14.37 0.53
C ALA A 133 -3.73 -13.75 1.91
N LEU A 134 -4.75 -13.40 2.69
CA LEU A 134 -4.55 -12.81 4.02
C LEU A 134 -3.85 -13.79 4.98
N LYS A 135 -4.18 -15.09 4.93
CA LYS A 135 -3.46 -16.13 5.68
C LYS A 135 -1.99 -16.19 5.30
N LYS A 136 -1.68 -16.09 4.01
CA LYS A 136 -0.30 -16.04 3.51
C LYS A 136 0.43 -14.80 4.03
N LEU A 137 -0.19 -13.62 3.96
CA LEU A 137 0.38 -12.38 4.50
C LEU A 137 0.68 -12.51 6.00
N VAL A 138 -0.25 -13.03 6.80
CA VAL A 138 -0.06 -13.25 8.24
C VAL A 138 1.10 -14.23 8.48
N SER A 139 1.21 -15.31 7.68
CA SER A 139 2.25 -16.32 7.87
C SER A 139 3.68 -15.82 7.61
N ILE A 140 3.85 -14.78 6.81
CA ILE A 140 5.16 -14.16 6.51
C ILE A 140 5.44 -12.90 7.35
N THR A 141 4.50 -12.51 8.20
CA THR A 141 4.63 -11.32 9.06
C THR A 141 5.20 -11.70 10.41
N ARG A 142 6.33 -11.12 10.80
CA ARG A 142 6.90 -11.35 12.14
C ARG A 142 6.29 -10.45 13.20
N LYS A 143 6.03 -9.17 12.90
CA LYS A 143 5.59 -8.17 13.90
C LYS A 143 4.36 -7.38 13.44
N ASN A 144 4.43 -6.74 12.28
CA ASN A 144 3.42 -5.79 11.82
C ASN A 144 2.95 -6.11 10.41
N LEU A 145 1.64 -6.16 10.22
CA LEU A 145 1.00 -6.28 8.92
C LEU A 145 0.17 -5.02 8.66
N ILE A 146 0.40 -4.39 7.53
CA ILE A 146 -0.34 -3.20 7.08
C ILE A 146 -1.08 -3.58 5.81
N VAL A 147 -2.41 -3.50 5.84
CA VAL A 147 -3.25 -3.81 4.67
C VAL A 147 -4.21 -2.67 4.38
N SER A 148 -4.47 -2.40 3.12
CA SER A 148 -5.48 -1.43 2.71
C SER A 148 -6.36 -1.95 1.59
N VAL A 149 -7.56 -1.36 1.52
CA VAL A 149 -8.50 -1.46 0.39
C VAL A 149 -9.24 -0.14 0.23
N PRO A 150 -9.78 0.15 -0.96
CA PRO A 150 -10.71 1.26 -1.15
C PRO A 150 -11.93 1.10 -0.24
N ASN A 151 -12.36 2.19 0.39
CA ASN A 151 -13.66 2.22 1.06
C ASN A 151 -14.74 2.42 -0.02
N GLU A 152 -15.35 1.34 -0.46
CA GLU A 152 -16.19 1.28 -1.65
C GLU A 152 -17.33 2.34 -1.70
N PRO A 153 -18.08 2.61 -0.62
CA PRO A 153 -19.10 3.66 -0.69
C PRO A 153 -18.54 5.03 -1.07
N ILE A 154 -17.36 5.36 -0.56
CA ILE A 154 -16.69 6.65 -0.84
C ILE A 154 -16.03 6.62 -2.21
N TRP A 155 -15.39 5.51 -2.56
CA TRP A 155 -14.71 5.32 -3.85
C TRP A 155 -15.69 5.41 -5.02
N HIS A 156 -16.84 4.72 -4.93
CA HIS A 156 -17.90 4.81 -5.92
C HIS A 156 -18.42 6.24 -6.09
N PHE A 157 -18.68 6.94 -4.99
CA PHE A 157 -19.12 8.32 -5.01
C PHE A 157 -18.11 9.24 -5.70
N LEU A 158 -16.81 9.10 -5.38
CA LEU A 158 -15.75 9.90 -6.01
C LEU A 158 -15.62 9.60 -7.52
N ASN A 159 -15.77 8.35 -7.93
CA ASN A 159 -15.77 7.98 -9.35
C ASN A 159 -16.96 8.58 -10.10
N LEU A 160 -18.16 8.57 -9.50
CA LEU A 160 -19.36 9.20 -10.07
C LEU A 160 -19.17 10.71 -10.20
N VAL A 161 -18.68 11.39 -9.18
CA VAL A 161 -18.42 12.84 -9.21
C VAL A 161 -17.38 13.21 -10.29
N ARG A 162 -16.40 12.32 -10.56
CA ARG A 162 -15.42 12.52 -11.63
C ARG A 162 -15.93 12.12 -13.03
N GLY A 163 -17.16 11.66 -13.15
CA GLY A 163 -17.71 11.15 -14.41
C GLY A 163 -17.06 9.86 -14.92
N LYS A 164 -16.33 9.12 -14.06
CA LYS A 164 -15.69 7.85 -14.39
C LYS A 164 -16.63 6.68 -14.09
N TYR A 165 -16.64 5.71 -15.00
CA TYR A 165 -17.42 4.45 -14.84
C TYR A 165 -18.91 4.67 -14.60
N LEU A 166 -19.53 5.68 -15.24
CA LEU A 166 -20.95 6.02 -15.08
C LEU A 166 -21.88 4.84 -15.41
N THR A 167 -21.54 4.05 -16.44
CA THR A 167 -22.30 2.85 -16.85
C THR A 167 -22.21 1.71 -15.83
N ALA A 168 -21.18 1.68 -14.98
CA ALA A 168 -20.97 0.70 -13.92
C ALA A 168 -21.27 1.28 -12.52
N PHE A 169 -22.06 2.35 -12.43
CA PHE A 169 -22.39 3.03 -11.17
C PHE A 169 -21.15 3.38 -10.31
N GLY A 170 -20.04 3.77 -10.96
CA GLY A 170 -18.78 4.10 -10.28
C GLY A 170 -17.91 2.89 -9.89
N ASN A 171 -18.34 1.67 -10.23
CA ASN A 171 -17.58 0.46 -9.93
C ASN A 171 -16.32 0.36 -10.81
N THR A 172 -15.18 0.09 -10.19
CA THR A 172 -13.89 -0.01 -10.91
C THR A 172 -13.76 -1.41 -11.53
N PRO A 173 -13.51 -1.53 -12.85
CA PRO A 173 -13.25 -2.82 -13.47
C PRO A 173 -12.08 -3.55 -12.79
N GLY A 174 -12.27 -4.85 -12.52
CA GLY A 174 -11.24 -5.70 -11.88
C GLY A 174 -11.33 -5.79 -10.36
N HIS A 175 -12.25 -5.09 -9.69
CA HIS A 175 -12.55 -5.33 -8.28
C HIS A 175 -13.50 -6.53 -8.15
N PHE A 176 -13.01 -7.64 -7.60
CA PHE A 176 -13.83 -8.80 -7.26
C PHE A 176 -14.51 -8.64 -5.90
N GLN A 177 -13.87 -7.87 -5.00
CA GLN A 177 -14.35 -7.65 -3.64
C GLN A 177 -14.73 -6.18 -3.44
N HIS A 178 -15.84 -5.96 -2.73
CA HIS A 178 -16.35 -4.63 -2.40
C HIS A 178 -16.50 -4.51 -0.89
N TRP A 179 -15.54 -3.83 -0.25
CA TRP A 179 -15.55 -3.68 1.20
C TRP A 179 -15.90 -2.27 1.67
N SER A 180 -16.90 -2.20 2.55
CA SER A 180 -17.00 -1.06 3.47
C SER A 180 -15.95 -1.21 4.57
N LYS A 181 -15.60 -0.10 5.23
CA LYS A 181 -14.69 -0.12 6.40
C LYS A 181 -15.06 -1.21 7.41
N ARG A 182 -16.36 -1.32 7.78
CA ARG A 182 -16.83 -2.30 8.77
C ARG A 182 -16.59 -3.75 8.32
N LYS A 183 -16.89 -4.05 7.05
CA LYS A 183 -16.69 -5.40 6.50
C LYS A 183 -15.21 -5.74 6.42
N PHE A 184 -14.36 -4.81 5.99
CA PHE A 184 -12.93 -5.06 5.89
C PHE A 184 -12.27 -5.25 7.26
N VAL A 185 -12.64 -4.43 8.26
CA VAL A 185 -12.20 -4.60 9.65
C VAL A 185 -12.62 -5.95 10.21
N GLY A 186 -13.87 -6.38 9.99
CA GLY A 186 -14.34 -7.71 10.40
C GLY A 186 -13.52 -8.81 9.75
N PHE A 187 -13.33 -8.75 8.43
CA PHE A 187 -12.56 -9.72 7.67
C PHE A 187 -11.10 -9.84 8.16
N VAL A 188 -10.38 -8.74 8.32
CA VAL A 188 -8.99 -8.78 8.81
C VAL A 188 -8.92 -9.28 10.25
N GLY A 189 -9.91 -8.89 11.09
CA GLY A 189 -10.00 -9.30 12.49
C GLY A 189 -10.21 -10.80 12.71
N GLU A 190 -10.64 -11.58 11.70
CA GLU A 190 -10.71 -13.04 11.78
C GLU A 190 -9.31 -13.69 11.78
N TYR A 191 -8.33 -13.06 11.12
CA TYR A 191 -6.99 -13.64 10.86
C TYR A 191 -5.88 -13.01 11.68
N ALA A 192 -5.99 -11.74 12.06
CA ALA A 192 -4.95 -10.99 12.75
C ALA A 192 -5.52 -10.15 13.89
N LYS A 193 -4.65 -9.78 14.84
CA LYS A 193 -4.99 -8.85 15.91
C LYS A 193 -4.89 -7.41 15.38
N ILE A 194 -6.02 -6.71 15.26
CA ILE A 194 -6.03 -5.31 14.84
C ILE A 194 -5.44 -4.44 15.94
N VAL A 195 -4.44 -3.64 15.58
CA VAL A 195 -3.82 -2.63 16.45
C VAL A 195 -4.52 -1.29 16.26
N HIS A 196 -4.66 -0.85 15.01
CA HIS A 196 -5.31 0.42 14.69
C HIS A 196 -5.93 0.41 13.29
N VAL A 197 -6.98 1.23 13.11
CA VAL A 197 -7.67 1.42 11.82
C VAL A 197 -7.60 2.88 11.44
N TYR A 198 -6.90 3.19 10.36
CA TYR A 198 -6.79 4.51 9.76
C TYR A 198 -7.75 4.66 8.59
N THR A 199 -8.20 5.87 8.33
CA THR A 199 -9.10 6.17 7.22
C THR A 199 -8.60 7.36 6.41
N PRO A 200 -7.40 7.26 5.80
CA PRO A 200 -6.97 8.26 4.84
C PRO A 200 -7.89 8.16 3.61
N LEU A 201 -8.86 9.07 3.50
CA LEU A 201 -9.85 9.03 2.41
C LEU A 201 -9.19 8.92 1.04
N PRO A 202 -9.70 8.08 0.13
CA PRO A 202 -10.90 7.23 0.25
C PRO A 202 -10.61 5.79 0.72
N TRP A 203 -9.50 5.51 1.37
CA TRP A 203 -9.06 4.17 1.76
C TRP A 203 -9.39 3.82 3.21
N THR A 204 -9.47 2.52 3.46
CA THR A 204 -9.38 1.92 4.80
C THR A 204 -8.03 1.23 4.92
N LEU A 205 -7.21 1.67 5.86
CA LEU A 205 -5.87 1.17 6.13
C LEU A 205 -5.85 0.56 7.54
N ILE A 206 -5.41 -0.68 7.66
CA ILE A 206 -5.39 -1.43 8.92
C ILE A 206 -3.96 -1.80 9.27
N HIS A 207 -3.53 -1.42 10.47
CA HIS A 207 -2.34 -1.95 11.12
C HIS A 207 -2.76 -3.08 12.04
N CYS A 208 -2.20 -4.27 11.85
CA CYS A 208 -2.46 -5.46 12.64
C CYS A 208 -1.19 -6.26 12.92
N GLN A 209 -1.28 -7.25 13.79
CA GLN A 209 -0.20 -8.14 14.19
C GLN A 209 -0.66 -9.59 14.05
N PRO A 210 0.23 -10.57 13.76
CA PRO A 210 -0.07 -11.98 13.89
C PRO A 210 -0.62 -12.29 15.29
N ARG A 211 -1.47 -13.32 15.37
CA ARG A 211 -1.99 -13.80 16.66
C ARG A 211 -1.04 -14.77 17.31
#